data_dfccef8e4c461cd3fde6c8d72ac47896
#
_entry.id   dfccef8e4c461cd3fde6c8d72ac47896
#
_cell.length_a   1.000
_cell.length_b   1.000
_cell.length_c   1.000
_cell.angle_alpha   90.00
_cell.angle_beta   90.00
_cell.angle_gamma   90.00
#
_symmetry.space_group_name_H-M   'P 1'
#
loop_
_entity.id
_entity.type
_entity.pdbx_description
1 polymer ?
#
loop_
_entity_poly.entity_id
_entity_poly.type
_entity_poly.pdbx_seq_one_letter_code
_entity_poly.pdbx_strand_id
1 'polypeptide(L)'
;IILSRPAVEAGEKLGFLPGEMKDKLDPYLQPLYDALQDMIPAVKLKEYMENNVIQIAPLAFMRGRTLNDAVIILDEAQNTTPHQIKMFLTRLGVNAKMIVTGDVTQIDLPPSTTSGLIQAMQILKGVRGIEKIEFCKKDIVRHKLVQRIVEAYDLYDEKKKRNKKTDTESIIKRKSHEEGISED
;
A
#
# COMPACT_ATOMS: atom_id res chain seq x y z
N ILE A 1 -3.37 -1.47 20.93
CA ILE A 1 -3.01 -1.06 19.56
C ILE A 1 -3.02 -2.32 18.69
N ILE A 2 -3.65 -2.22 17.52
CA ILE A 2 -3.70 -3.32 16.57
C ILE A 2 -3.06 -2.85 15.25
N LEU A 3 -1.96 -3.48 14.85
CA LEU A 3 -1.24 -3.18 13.62
C LEU A 3 -1.53 -4.27 12.59
N SER A 4 -1.84 -3.87 11.37
CA SER A 4 -2.14 -4.77 10.27
C SER A 4 -1.47 -4.30 8.99
N ARG A 5 -1.15 -5.25 8.12
CA ARG A 5 -0.59 -5.00 6.81
C ARG A 5 -1.10 -6.04 5.82
N PRO A 6 -1.41 -5.69 4.58
CA PRO A 6 -1.70 -6.68 3.55
C PRO A 6 -0.43 -7.46 3.22
N ALA A 7 -0.54 -8.76 3.06
CA ALA A 7 0.51 -9.56 2.45
C ALA A 7 0.35 -9.48 0.93
N VAL A 8 1.30 -8.85 0.26
CA VAL A 8 1.32 -8.75 -1.21
C VAL A 8 2.49 -9.58 -1.70
N GLU A 9 2.22 -10.49 -2.61
CA GLU A 9 3.24 -11.30 -3.26
C GLU A 9 4.03 -10.43 -4.24
N ALA A 10 5.13 -9.82 -3.77
CA ALA A 10 6.06 -9.10 -4.62
C ALA A 10 6.93 -10.08 -5.43
N GLY A 11 6.32 -10.73 -6.43
CA GLY A 11 7.03 -11.61 -7.38
C GLY A 11 7.21 -13.06 -6.94
N GLU A 12 7.16 -13.38 -5.66
CA GLU A 12 7.21 -14.75 -5.14
C GLU A 12 5.85 -15.16 -4.58
N LYS A 13 5.32 -16.28 -5.08
CA LYS A 13 4.03 -16.78 -4.57
C LYS A 13 4.22 -17.40 -3.18
N LEU A 14 3.52 -16.90 -2.19
CA LEU A 14 3.51 -17.41 -0.79
C LEU A 14 3.36 -18.93 -0.71
N GLY A 15 2.67 -19.52 -1.68
CA GLY A 15 2.48 -20.98 -1.76
C GLY A 15 3.76 -21.80 -1.97
N PHE A 16 4.84 -21.19 -2.50
CA PHE A 16 6.10 -21.90 -2.75
C PHE A 16 7.12 -21.74 -1.61
N LEU A 17 6.88 -20.88 -0.63
CA LEU A 17 7.76 -20.75 0.53
C LEU A 17 7.57 -21.94 1.47
N PRO A 18 8.66 -22.55 1.99
CA PRO A 18 8.59 -23.60 3.00
C PRO A 18 8.10 -23.02 4.34
N GLY A 19 7.49 -23.86 5.20
CA GLY A 19 7.04 -23.48 6.54
C GLY A 19 5.52 -23.34 6.67
N GLU A 20 5.08 -23.11 7.90
CA GLU A 20 3.68 -22.84 8.22
C GLU A 20 3.24 -21.46 7.69
N MET A 21 1.93 -21.24 7.63
CA MET A 21 1.37 -19.98 7.13
C MET A 21 1.89 -18.76 7.92
N LYS A 22 2.12 -18.92 9.21
CA LYS A 22 2.67 -17.88 10.07
C LYS A 22 4.07 -17.48 9.64
N ASP A 23 4.94 -18.46 9.44
CA ASP A 23 6.35 -18.24 9.06
C ASP A 23 6.45 -17.53 7.69
N LYS A 24 5.50 -17.82 6.78
CA LYS A 24 5.42 -17.18 5.47
C LYS A 24 4.94 -15.73 5.53
N LEU A 25 4.17 -15.36 6.54
CA LEU A 25 3.63 -14.01 6.71
C LEU A 25 4.55 -13.11 7.55
N ASP A 26 5.38 -13.66 8.40
CA ASP A 26 6.27 -12.92 9.30
C ASP A 26 7.18 -11.91 8.55
N PRO A 27 7.78 -12.21 7.39
CA PRO A 27 8.58 -11.23 6.64
C PRO A 27 7.79 -9.98 6.23
N TYR A 28 6.50 -10.10 5.95
CA TYR A 28 5.65 -8.96 5.60
C TYR A 28 5.31 -8.08 6.80
N LEU A 29 5.38 -8.63 8.00
CA LEU A 29 5.11 -7.94 9.25
C LEU A 29 6.39 -7.36 9.88
N GLN A 30 7.58 -7.80 9.43
CA GLN A 30 8.85 -7.36 9.98
C GLN A 30 9.00 -5.83 10.04
N PRO A 31 8.62 -5.03 9.01
CA PRO A 31 8.72 -3.58 9.10
C PRO A 31 7.89 -2.97 10.24
N LEU A 32 6.79 -3.61 10.65
CA LEU A 32 6.01 -3.15 11.80
C LEU A 32 6.74 -3.45 13.11
N TYR A 33 7.40 -4.60 13.21
CA TYR A 33 8.22 -4.95 14.38
C TYR A 33 9.42 -3.99 14.50
N ASP A 34 10.11 -3.72 13.40
CA ASP A 34 11.26 -2.82 13.37
C ASP A 34 10.86 -1.42 13.83
N ALA A 35 9.76 -0.87 13.31
CA ALA A 35 9.24 0.42 13.71
C ALA A 35 8.86 0.49 15.20
N LEU A 36 8.30 -0.58 15.74
CA LEU A 36 8.00 -0.65 17.18
C LEU A 36 9.26 -0.71 18.03
N GLN A 37 10.28 -1.45 17.59
CA GLN A 37 11.56 -1.56 18.30
C GLN A 37 12.32 -0.23 18.34
N ASP A 38 12.19 0.58 17.28
CA ASP A 38 12.77 1.92 17.25
C ASP A 38 12.10 2.90 18.23
N MET A 39 10.81 2.67 18.53
CA MET A 39 10.02 3.58 19.37
C MET A 39 9.88 3.13 20.81
N ILE A 40 9.97 1.83 21.09
CA ILE A 40 9.64 1.23 22.40
C ILE A 40 10.81 0.37 22.85
N PRO A 41 11.32 0.55 24.11
CA PRO A 41 12.36 -0.31 24.65
C PRO A 41 11.96 -1.80 24.58
N ALA A 42 12.90 -2.66 24.17
CA ALA A 42 12.64 -4.06 23.86
C ALA A 42 11.91 -4.84 24.98
N VAL A 43 12.28 -4.58 26.26
CA VAL A 43 11.64 -5.22 27.42
C VAL A 43 10.15 -4.84 27.50
N LYS A 44 9.82 -3.55 27.31
CA LYS A 44 8.42 -3.07 27.32
C LYS A 44 7.64 -3.55 26.11
N LEU A 45 8.25 -3.59 24.93
CA LEU A 45 7.61 -4.08 23.73
C LEU A 45 7.19 -5.54 23.92
N LYS A 46 8.09 -6.36 24.45
CA LYS A 46 7.79 -7.76 24.76
C LYS A 46 6.60 -7.88 25.73
N GLU A 47 6.62 -7.13 26.83
CA GLU A 47 5.51 -7.08 27.81
C GLU A 47 4.18 -6.70 27.14
N TYR A 48 4.18 -5.66 26.30
CA TYR A 48 2.97 -5.18 25.61
C TYR A 48 2.42 -6.21 24.62
N MET A 49 3.29 -6.97 23.96
CA MET A 49 2.85 -8.03 23.05
C MET A 49 2.32 -9.25 23.79
N GLU A 50 2.99 -9.69 24.88
CA GLU A 50 2.54 -10.80 25.73
C GLU A 50 1.19 -10.51 26.38
N ASN A 51 0.96 -9.27 26.80
CA ASN A 51 -0.30 -8.82 27.41
C ASN A 51 -1.36 -8.37 26.38
N ASN A 52 -1.12 -8.56 25.08
CA ASN A 52 -2.02 -8.13 24.00
C ASN A 52 -2.35 -6.62 23.99
N VAL A 53 -1.53 -5.78 24.62
CA VAL A 53 -1.62 -4.32 24.50
C VAL A 53 -1.25 -3.87 23.09
N ILE A 54 -0.27 -4.52 22.48
CA ILE A 54 0.09 -4.39 21.07
C ILE A 54 -0.12 -5.74 20.38
N GLN A 55 -0.86 -5.74 19.28
CA GLN A 55 -1.08 -6.91 18.44
C GLN A 55 -0.65 -6.60 17.03
N ILE A 56 0.09 -7.50 16.41
CA ILE A 56 0.42 -7.43 14.98
C ILE A 56 -0.22 -8.64 14.31
N ALA A 57 -1.01 -8.42 13.28
CA ALA A 57 -1.68 -9.50 12.57
C ALA A 57 -1.86 -9.15 11.07
N PRO A 58 -1.68 -10.13 10.19
CA PRO A 58 -1.99 -9.98 8.78
C PRO A 58 -3.45 -9.54 8.57
N LEU A 59 -3.70 -8.75 7.53
CA LEU A 59 -5.03 -8.24 7.20
C LEU A 59 -6.09 -9.36 7.09
N ALA A 60 -5.71 -10.52 6.57
CA ALA A 60 -6.62 -11.67 6.42
C ALA A 60 -7.22 -12.15 7.75
N PHE A 61 -6.50 -11.98 8.86
CA PHE A 61 -6.95 -12.42 10.20
C PHE A 61 -7.89 -11.42 10.89
N MET A 62 -8.18 -10.29 10.24
CA MET A 62 -9.16 -9.31 10.74
C MET A 62 -10.60 -9.71 10.42
N ARG A 63 -10.81 -10.65 9.50
CA ARG A 63 -12.15 -11.11 9.10
C ARG A 63 -12.91 -11.69 10.31
N GLY A 64 -14.18 -11.30 10.45
CA GLY A 64 -15.07 -11.78 11.52
C GLY A 64 -14.84 -11.16 12.89
N ARG A 65 -13.83 -10.29 13.04
CA ARG A 65 -13.56 -9.58 14.30
C ARG A 65 -14.37 -8.28 14.38
N THR A 66 -14.68 -7.84 15.59
CA THR A 66 -15.08 -6.47 15.92
C THR A 66 -14.03 -5.91 16.86
N LEU A 67 -13.42 -4.80 16.51
CA LEU A 67 -12.26 -4.25 17.20
C LEU A 67 -12.70 -3.06 18.06
N ASN A 68 -13.01 -3.35 19.32
CA ASN A 68 -13.44 -2.36 20.31
C ASN A 68 -12.25 -1.83 21.11
N ASP A 69 -12.40 -0.65 21.71
CA ASP A 69 -11.46 -0.05 22.65
C ASP A 69 -10.01 -0.05 22.16
N ALA A 70 -9.81 0.21 20.85
CA ALA A 70 -8.53 0.04 20.20
C ALA A 70 -8.18 1.19 19.25
N VAL A 71 -6.87 1.44 19.11
CA VAL A 71 -6.32 2.14 17.96
C VAL A 71 -5.86 1.07 16.97
N ILE A 72 -6.40 1.14 15.75
CA ILE A 72 -6.18 0.14 14.71
C ILE A 72 -5.46 0.83 13.55
N ILE A 73 -4.34 0.28 13.12
CA ILE A 73 -3.52 0.85 12.04
C ILE A 73 -3.40 -0.20 10.93
N LEU A 74 -3.81 0.19 9.71
CA LEU A 74 -3.54 -0.56 8.49
C LEU A 74 -2.46 0.17 7.71
N ASP A 75 -1.29 -0.45 7.62
CA ASP A 75 -0.17 0.07 6.83
C ASP A 75 -0.17 -0.53 5.42
N GLU A 76 0.45 0.17 4.46
CA GLU A 76 0.53 -0.21 3.03
C GLU A 76 -0.83 -0.52 2.39
N ALA A 77 -1.85 0.24 2.76
CA ALA A 77 -3.23 -0.02 2.36
C ALA A 77 -3.47 0.13 0.84
N GLN A 78 -2.59 0.80 0.09
CA GLN A 78 -2.67 0.85 -1.38
C GLN A 78 -2.59 -0.55 -2.01
N ASN A 79 -1.99 -1.50 -1.28
CA ASN A 79 -1.85 -2.89 -1.69
C ASN A 79 -3.02 -3.79 -1.26
N THR A 80 -4.14 -3.20 -0.86
CA THR A 80 -5.39 -3.93 -0.62
C THR A 80 -6.27 -3.95 -1.86
N THR A 81 -7.04 -5.01 -2.03
CA THR A 81 -8.15 -5.02 -2.98
C THR A 81 -9.37 -4.26 -2.42
N PRO A 82 -10.33 -3.84 -3.25
CA PRO A 82 -11.59 -3.21 -2.78
C PRO A 82 -12.35 -4.04 -1.74
N HIS A 83 -12.33 -5.36 -1.89
CA HIS A 83 -12.97 -6.25 -0.94
C HIS A 83 -12.24 -6.30 0.41
N GLN A 84 -10.91 -6.32 0.38
CA GLN A 84 -10.09 -6.34 1.59
C GLN A 84 -10.21 -5.05 2.40
N ILE A 85 -10.12 -3.89 1.75
CA ILE A 85 -10.26 -2.61 2.47
C ILE A 85 -11.64 -2.45 3.08
N LYS A 86 -12.72 -2.79 2.34
CA LYS A 86 -14.08 -2.80 2.86
C LYS A 86 -14.23 -3.73 4.06
N MET A 87 -13.72 -4.96 3.95
CA MET A 87 -13.71 -5.93 5.03
C MET A 87 -13.04 -5.36 6.28
N PHE A 88 -11.88 -4.72 6.13
CA PHE A 88 -11.12 -4.14 7.24
C PHE A 88 -11.85 -2.95 7.89
N LEU A 89 -12.30 -1.98 7.10
CA LEU A 89 -12.99 -0.78 7.59
C LEU A 89 -14.26 -1.11 8.40
N THR A 90 -14.93 -2.20 8.02
CA THR A 90 -16.11 -2.68 8.75
C THR A 90 -15.79 -3.45 10.03
N ARG A 91 -14.54 -3.52 10.46
CA ARG A 91 -14.12 -4.08 11.77
C ARG A 91 -14.14 -3.05 12.88
N LEU A 92 -14.30 -1.78 12.56
CA LEU A 92 -14.33 -0.69 13.54
C LEU A 92 -15.46 -0.94 14.55
N GLY A 93 -15.09 -1.03 15.81
CA GLY A 93 -16.00 -1.25 16.94
C GLY A 93 -16.19 -0.01 17.81
N VAL A 94 -16.79 -0.20 18.97
CA VAL A 94 -17.04 0.86 19.94
C VAL A 94 -15.73 1.37 20.53
N ASN A 95 -15.61 2.69 20.76
CA ASN A 95 -14.42 3.35 21.33
C ASN A 95 -13.14 3.07 20.54
N ALA A 96 -13.24 2.77 19.26
CA ALA A 96 -12.09 2.48 18.43
C ALA A 96 -11.81 3.61 17.45
N LYS A 97 -10.52 3.81 17.14
CA LYS A 97 -10.04 4.71 16.10
C LYS A 97 -9.25 3.91 15.08
N MET A 98 -9.57 4.12 13.81
CA MET A 98 -8.88 3.46 12.71
C MET A 98 -8.05 4.46 11.93
N ILE A 99 -6.81 4.09 11.66
CA ILE A 99 -5.84 4.84 10.86
C ILE A 99 -5.45 3.96 9.69
N VAL A 100 -5.57 4.50 8.49
CA VAL A 100 -5.19 3.79 7.25
C VAL A 100 -4.10 4.60 6.58
N THR A 101 -2.93 4.00 6.41
CA THR A 101 -1.78 4.63 5.75
C THR A 101 -1.49 3.93 4.43
N GLY A 102 -0.94 4.67 3.48
CA GLY A 102 -0.53 4.10 2.20
C GLY A 102 0.01 5.14 1.22
N ASP A 103 0.79 4.66 0.27
CA ASP A 103 1.36 5.46 -0.81
C ASP A 103 0.79 4.99 -2.16
N VAL A 104 -0.07 5.80 -2.77
CA VAL A 104 -0.72 5.47 -4.05
C VAL A 104 0.25 5.41 -5.24
N THR A 105 1.50 5.83 -5.07
CA THR A 105 2.55 5.72 -6.09
C THR A 105 3.28 4.37 -6.03
N GLN A 106 3.11 3.60 -4.94
CA GLN A 106 3.78 2.33 -4.67
C GLN A 106 2.78 1.16 -4.63
N ILE A 107 2.02 0.98 -5.70
CA ILE A 107 1.04 -0.11 -5.81
C ILE A 107 1.70 -1.32 -6.42
N ASP A 108 1.79 -2.42 -5.65
CA ASP A 108 2.38 -3.71 -6.05
C ASP A 108 1.31 -4.74 -6.49
N LEU A 109 0.05 -4.32 -6.55
CA LEU A 109 -1.02 -5.18 -7.03
C LEU A 109 -0.88 -5.50 -8.53
N PRO A 110 -1.38 -6.66 -9.00
CA PRO A 110 -1.43 -6.96 -10.41
C PRO A 110 -2.12 -5.83 -11.21
N PRO A 111 -1.68 -5.53 -12.45
CA PRO A 111 -2.21 -4.40 -13.25
C PRO A 111 -3.73 -4.44 -13.48
N SER A 112 -4.35 -5.63 -13.42
CA SER A 112 -5.79 -5.82 -13.54
C SER A 112 -6.57 -5.56 -12.25
N THR A 113 -5.88 -5.32 -11.13
CA THR A 113 -6.50 -5.18 -9.81
C THR A 113 -6.48 -3.71 -9.38
N THR A 114 -7.65 -3.17 -9.10
CA THR A 114 -7.79 -1.81 -8.58
C THR A 114 -7.36 -1.76 -7.11
N SER A 115 -6.59 -0.74 -6.72
CA SER A 115 -6.26 -0.50 -5.33
C SER A 115 -7.50 -0.15 -4.52
N GLY A 116 -7.71 -0.91 -3.44
CA GLY A 116 -8.80 -0.68 -2.51
C GLY A 116 -8.71 0.67 -1.80
N LEU A 117 -7.50 1.14 -1.49
CA LEU A 117 -7.29 2.46 -0.88
C LEU A 117 -7.79 3.57 -1.80
N ILE A 118 -7.43 3.54 -3.08
CA ILE A 118 -7.88 4.55 -4.06
C ILE A 118 -9.39 4.56 -4.14
N GLN A 119 -10.01 3.39 -4.25
CA GLN A 119 -11.47 3.27 -4.31
C GLN A 119 -12.13 3.75 -3.02
N ALA A 120 -11.59 3.39 -1.85
CA ALA A 120 -12.12 3.82 -0.56
C ALA A 120 -12.06 5.35 -0.40
N MET A 121 -10.97 5.99 -0.80
CA MET A 121 -10.85 7.45 -0.77
C MET A 121 -11.90 8.17 -1.62
N GLN A 122 -12.31 7.57 -2.74
CA GLN A 122 -13.39 8.11 -3.58
C GLN A 122 -14.78 7.92 -2.95
N ILE A 123 -15.06 6.69 -2.48
CA ILE A 123 -16.38 6.33 -1.94
C ILE A 123 -16.66 7.02 -0.61
N LEU A 124 -15.63 7.16 0.24
CA LEU A 124 -15.78 7.68 1.60
C LEU A 124 -15.60 9.20 1.70
N LYS A 125 -15.43 9.88 0.57
CA LYS A 125 -15.34 11.34 0.53
C LYS A 125 -16.61 11.98 1.09
N GLY A 126 -16.44 12.82 2.12
CA GLY A 126 -17.55 13.53 2.78
C GLY A 126 -18.36 12.68 3.76
N VAL A 127 -17.99 11.45 4.03
CA VAL A 127 -18.61 10.65 5.09
C VAL A 127 -18.21 11.22 6.45
N ARG A 128 -19.20 11.60 7.26
CA ARG A 128 -18.97 12.17 8.60
C ARG A 128 -18.19 11.20 9.49
N GLY A 129 -17.15 11.70 10.12
CA GLY A 129 -16.27 10.90 10.99
C GLY A 129 -15.08 10.28 10.26
N ILE A 130 -14.90 10.57 8.99
CA ILE A 130 -13.75 10.17 8.19
C ILE A 130 -13.01 11.42 7.71
N GLU A 131 -11.71 11.48 8.01
CA GLU A 131 -10.84 12.55 7.58
C GLU A 131 -9.71 12.00 6.72
N LYS A 132 -9.32 12.76 5.69
CA LYS A 132 -8.20 12.46 4.80
C LYS A 132 -7.09 13.46 5.03
N ILE A 133 -5.88 12.95 5.26
CA ILE A 133 -4.65 13.73 5.37
C ILE A 133 -3.73 13.32 4.23
N GLU A 134 -3.26 14.27 3.44
CA GLU A 134 -2.30 14.04 2.36
C GLU A 134 -0.96 14.66 2.72
N PHE A 135 0.09 13.86 2.62
CA PHE A 135 1.47 14.30 2.73
C PHE A 135 2.02 14.67 1.34
N CYS A 136 2.79 15.72 1.28
CA CYS A 136 3.44 16.19 0.06
C CYS A 136 4.96 15.92 0.12
N LYS A 137 5.66 16.16 -0.98
CA LYS A 137 7.13 15.96 -1.05
C LYS A 137 7.91 16.69 0.05
N LYS A 138 7.39 17.81 0.57
CA LYS A 138 8.04 18.58 1.66
C LYS A 138 7.95 17.90 3.03
N ASP A 139 6.97 17.01 3.20
CA ASP A 139 6.73 16.29 4.45
C ASP A 139 7.60 15.02 4.55
N ILE A 140 8.26 14.66 3.46
CA ILE A 140 9.08 13.45 3.39
C ILE A 140 10.43 13.67 4.05
N VAL A 141 10.68 12.96 5.15
CA VAL A 141 11.98 12.94 5.82
C VAL A 141 12.75 11.71 5.36
N ARG A 142 13.78 11.91 4.53
CA ARG A 142 14.64 10.84 4.02
C ARG A 142 16.10 11.28 4.04
N HIS A 143 17.00 10.30 4.07
CA HIS A 143 18.43 10.57 3.87
C HIS A 143 18.66 11.28 2.53
N LYS A 144 19.50 12.33 2.51
CA LYS A 144 19.75 13.17 1.31
C LYS A 144 20.16 12.37 0.06
N LEU A 145 20.93 11.30 0.25
CA LEU A 145 21.32 10.42 -0.86
C LEU A 145 20.12 9.68 -1.43
N VAL A 146 19.21 9.20 -0.58
CA VAL A 146 17.98 8.51 -1.02
C VAL A 146 17.09 9.44 -1.83
N GLN A 147 16.96 10.70 -1.43
CA GLN A 147 16.22 11.71 -2.22
C GLN A 147 16.80 11.86 -3.62
N ARG A 148 18.14 11.99 -3.75
CA ARG A 148 18.83 12.09 -5.06
C ARG A 148 18.67 10.84 -5.91
N ILE A 149 18.67 9.65 -5.29
CA ILE A 149 18.44 8.40 -5.99
C ILE A 149 17.01 8.38 -6.58
N VAL A 150 15.99 8.71 -5.77
CA VAL A 150 14.60 8.74 -6.23
C VAL A 150 14.43 9.75 -7.37
N GLU A 151 14.96 10.97 -7.24
CA GLU A 151 14.92 11.98 -8.29
C GLU A 151 15.57 11.50 -9.59
N ALA A 152 16.67 10.78 -9.51
CA ALA A 152 17.33 10.23 -10.71
C ALA A 152 16.48 9.16 -11.41
N TYR A 153 15.80 8.30 -10.67
CA TYR A 153 14.86 7.31 -11.22
C TYR A 153 13.62 7.99 -11.83
N ASP A 154 13.04 8.96 -11.14
CA ASP A 154 11.89 9.73 -11.64
C ASP A 154 12.20 10.37 -13.00
N LEU A 155 13.37 11.03 -13.11
CA LEU A 155 13.83 11.64 -14.37
C LEU A 155 14.04 10.62 -15.49
N TYR A 156 14.54 9.44 -15.17
CA TYR A 156 14.70 8.34 -16.13
C TYR A 156 13.35 7.86 -16.67
N ASP A 157 12.40 7.64 -15.78
CA ASP A 157 11.06 7.15 -16.14
C ASP A 157 10.27 8.18 -16.95
N GLU A 158 10.40 9.46 -16.64
CA GLU A 158 9.82 10.54 -17.42
C GLU A 158 10.38 10.59 -18.87
N LYS A 159 11.70 10.44 -19.01
CA LYS A 159 12.35 10.36 -20.34
C LYS A 159 11.83 9.15 -21.14
N LYS A 160 11.69 8.01 -20.49
CA LYS A 160 11.20 6.77 -21.11
C LYS A 160 9.73 6.91 -21.57
N LYS A 161 8.89 7.58 -20.77
CA LYS A 161 7.49 7.88 -21.12
C LYS A 161 7.40 8.86 -22.31
N ARG A 162 8.26 9.87 -22.35
CA ARG A 162 8.33 10.82 -23.47
C ARG A 162 8.72 10.13 -24.77
N ASN A 163 9.78 9.33 -24.76
CA ASN A 163 10.24 8.60 -25.96
C ASN A 163 9.16 7.66 -26.50
N LYS A 164 8.47 6.90 -25.62
CA LYS A 164 7.34 6.05 -26.05
C LYS A 164 6.20 6.81 -26.68
N LYS A 165 5.86 8.02 -26.21
CA LYS A 165 4.82 8.87 -26.83
C LYS A 165 5.23 9.32 -28.21
N THR A 166 6.47 9.77 -28.37
CA THR A 166 7.01 10.23 -29.65
C THR A 166 7.04 9.10 -30.69
N ASP A 167 7.45 7.89 -30.28
CA ASP A 167 7.45 6.72 -31.16
C ASP A 167 6.02 6.33 -31.58
N THR A 168 5.07 6.35 -30.66
CA THR A 168 3.66 6.05 -30.97
C THR A 168 3.04 7.07 -31.93
N GLU A 169 3.29 8.36 -31.71
CA GLU A 169 2.82 9.44 -32.59
C GLU A 169 3.46 9.35 -33.98
N SER A 170 4.72 8.96 -34.06
CA SER A 170 5.42 8.76 -35.33
C SER A 170 4.87 7.57 -36.12
N ILE A 171 4.50 6.48 -35.45
CA ILE A 171 3.88 5.29 -36.05
C ILE A 171 2.47 5.59 -36.56
N ILE A 172 1.68 6.34 -35.78
CA ILE A 172 0.32 6.76 -36.20
C ILE A 172 0.37 7.67 -37.43
N LYS A 173 1.30 8.64 -37.43
CA LYS A 173 1.48 9.53 -38.59
C LYS A 173 1.93 8.78 -39.86
N ARG A 174 2.75 7.75 -39.75
CA ARG A 174 3.14 6.91 -40.88
C ARG A 174 1.96 6.12 -41.46
N LYS A 175 1.16 5.48 -40.59
CA LYS A 175 -0.03 4.73 -41.02
C LYS A 175 -1.09 5.59 -41.69
N SER A 176 -1.35 6.79 -41.18
CA SER A 176 -2.30 7.72 -41.81
C SER A 176 -1.81 8.27 -43.14
N HIS A 177 -0.49 8.25 -43.40
CA HIS A 177 0.06 8.65 -44.71
C HIS A 177 0.01 7.50 -45.72
N GLU A 178 0.13 6.25 -45.28
CA GLU A 178 0.02 5.06 -46.13
C GLU A 178 -1.42 4.75 -46.55
N GLU A 179 -2.40 5.01 -45.68
CA GLU A 179 -3.84 4.82 -45.98
C GLU A 179 -4.41 5.92 -46.89
N GLY A 180 -3.78 7.11 -46.94
CA GLY A 180 -4.20 8.22 -47.82
C GLY A 180 -3.67 8.16 -49.26
N ILE A 181 -2.87 7.16 -49.65
CA ILE A 181 -2.25 7.00 -50.96
C ILE A 181 -2.93 5.89 -51.80
N SER A 182 -3.96 5.23 -51.29
CA SER A 182 -4.62 4.09 -51.96
C SER A 182 -6.00 4.43 -52.59
N GLU A 183 -6.31 5.71 -52.78
CA GLU A 183 -7.50 6.17 -53.54
C GLU A 183 -7.08 7.08 -54.70
N ASP A 184 -6.45 6.49 -55.73
CA ASP A 184 -6.43 7.03 -57.11
C ASP A 184 -6.31 5.88 -58.15
#